data_e3bff61056c2419a3a61226df96ffad9
#
_entry.id   e3bff61056c2419a3a61226df96ffad9
#
_cell.length_a   1.000
_cell.length_b   1.000
_cell.length_c   1.000
_cell.angle_alpha   90.00
_cell.angle_beta   90.00
_cell.angle_gamma   90.00
#
_symmetry.space_group_name_H-M   'P 1'
#
loop_
_entity.id
_entity.type
_entity.pdbx_description
1 polymer ?
#
loop_
_entity_poly.entity_id
_entity_poly.type
_entity_poly.pdbx_seq_one_letter_code
_entity_poly.pdbx_strand_id
1 'polypeptide(L)'
;AFEDYSELDSLGRCGVAYANICKELQPTEPRGKIGMVKPSGWHTVKYNDIIDGNYLYNRCHLIGFQLAGENANPKNLITGTRYLNVVGMLPFENAVDDYVDTTGNHVLYRVTPMFSGDELVARGVLMEAYSVEDLGAGIQFCYYVYNIQPGIGIDYQTGDSWEDASVVAKDNTTYRVTGTANVQAQEGQTEATETVTPQPAQQEVESAPPAQSELGLEATVWISETGSKYHSKNNCGRMNPDKATQVTEQEAISMGLEKCSKCW
;
A
#
# COMPACT_ATOMS: atom_id res chain seq x y z
N ALA A 1 -6.38 7.72 -20.84
CA ALA A 1 -6.00 6.45 -20.23
C ALA A 1 -4.71 5.92 -20.83
N PHE A 2 -3.82 5.40 -20.02
CA PHE A 2 -2.63 4.62 -20.42
C PHE A 2 -2.14 3.79 -19.26
N GLU A 3 -1.45 2.72 -19.56
CA GLU A 3 -0.64 1.95 -18.63
C GLU A 3 0.68 1.56 -19.31
N ASP A 4 1.76 1.61 -18.56
CA ASP A 4 3.11 1.32 -18.99
C ASP A 4 3.85 0.51 -17.95
N TYR A 5 4.47 -0.57 -18.38
CA TYR A 5 5.21 -1.50 -17.54
C TYR A 5 6.61 -1.68 -18.11
N SER A 6 7.61 -1.27 -17.32
CA SER A 6 9.02 -1.45 -17.73
C SER A 6 9.33 -2.90 -18.08
N GLU A 7 10.23 -3.11 -19.03
CA GLU A 7 10.74 -4.44 -19.31
C GLU A 7 11.42 -5.04 -18.07
N LEU A 8 11.36 -6.36 -17.95
CA LEU A 8 12.10 -7.05 -16.91
C LEU A 8 13.61 -6.84 -17.13
N ASP A 9 14.34 -6.63 -16.05
CA ASP A 9 15.79 -6.52 -16.12
C ASP A 9 16.48 -7.88 -16.36
N SER A 10 17.80 -7.89 -16.41
CA SER A 10 18.60 -9.10 -16.66
C SER A 10 18.45 -10.19 -15.58
N LEU A 11 17.92 -9.83 -14.40
CA LEU A 11 17.61 -10.75 -13.30
C LEU A 11 16.14 -11.17 -13.28
N GLY A 12 15.34 -10.72 -14.27
CA GLY A 12 13.91 -10.99 -14.35
C GLY A 12 13.08 -10.20 -13.36
N ARG A 13 13.60 -9.08 -12.85
CA ARG A 13 12.90 -8.21 -11.89
C ARG A 13 12.05 -7.16 -12.60
N CYS A 14 10.89 -6.84 -12.01
CA CYS A 14 10.07 -5.74 -12.48
C CYS A 14 10.76 -4.39 -12.28
N GLY A 15 10.58 -3.48 -13.24
CA GLY A 15 10.87 -2.07 -13.10
C GLY A 15 9.63 -1.25 -12.70
N VAL A 16 9.59 0.00 -13.11
CA VAL A 16 8.48 0.91 -12.84
C VAL A 16 7.20 0.45 -13.55
N ALA A 17 6.10 0.45 -12.83
CA ALA A 17 4.75 0.40 -13.38
C ALA A 17 4.10 1.78 -13.24
N TYR A 18 3.54 2.33 -14.31
CA TYR A 18 2.97 3.67 -14.35
C TYR A 18 1.70 3.71 -15.20
N ALA A 19 0.65 4.28 -14.66
CA ALA A 19 -0.63 4.38 -15.34
C ALA A 19 -1.35 5.70 -15.07
N ASN A 20 -2.23 6.08 -15.96
CA ASN A 20 -3.24 7.09 -15.74
C ASN A 20 -4.57 6.38 -15.45
N ILE A 21 -4.78 6.05 -14.18
CA ILE A 21 -5.93 5.28 -13.71
C ILE A 21 -7.21 6.09 -13.96
N CYS A 22 -8.17 5.44 -14.56
CA CYS A 22 -9.49 6.01 -14.88
C CYS A 22 -10.50 4.87 -15.06
N LYS A 23 -11.76 5.22 -15.21
CA LYS A 23 -12.85 4.25 -15.31
C LYS A 23 -12.71 3.26 -16.48
N GLU A 24 -12.11 3.70 -17.59
CA GLU A 24 -11.90 2.87 -18.78
C GLU A 24 -10.84 1.77 -18.56
N LEU A 25 -9.90 1.95 -17.62
CA LEU A 25 -8.88 0.94 -17.30
C LEU A 25 -9.35 -0.09 -16.27
N GLN A 26 -10.34 0.26 -15.45
CA GLN A 26 -10.85 -0.65 -14.44
C GLN A 26 -11.39 -1.95 -15.06
N PRO A 27 -11.28 -3.09 -14.36
CA PRO A 27 -11.65 -4.39 -14.93
C PRO A 27 -13.13 -4.47 -15.26
N THR A 28 -13.43 -4.95 -16.46
CA THR A 28 -14.79 -5.30 -16.91
C THR A 28 -15.07 -6.80 -16.76
N GLU A 29 -14.03 -7.59 -16.52
CA GLU A 29 -14.09 -9.04 -16.39
C GLU A 29 -13.60 -9.49 -15.00
N PRO A 30 -14.09 -10.63 -14.47
CA PRO A 30 -13.61 -11.16 -13.22
C PRO A 30 -12.11 -11.48 -13.24
N ARG A 31 -11.43 -11.31 -12.10
CA ARG A 31 -10.02 -11.61 -11.95
C ARG A 31 -9.71 -13.07 -12.31
N GLY A 32 -8.77 -13.26 -13.22
CA GLY A 32 -8.30 -14.56 -13.66
C GLY A 32 -7.22 -15.15 -12.73
N LYS A 33 -6.78 -16.36 -13.08
CA LYS A 33 -5.68 -17.04 -12.37
C LYS A 33 -4.34 -16.42 -12.76
N ILE A 34 -3.46 -16.21 -11.75
CA ILE A 34 -2.10 -15.67 -11.94
C ILE A 34 -1.01 -16.64 -11.45
N GLY A 35 -1.39 -17.87 -11.05
CA GLY A 35 -0.48 -18.86 -10.48
C GLY A 35 0.68 -19.31 -11.38
N MET A 36 0.55 -19.13 -12.70
CA MET A 36 1.60 -19.46 -13.67
C MET A 36 2.77 -18.47 -13.65
N VAL A 37 2.57 -17.22 -13.22
CA VAL A 37 3.64 -16.24 -13.12
C VAL A 37 4.46 -16.50 -11.87
N LYS A 38 5.78 -16.55 -12.04
CA LYS A 38 6.75 -16.68 -10.94
C LYS A 38 7.68 -15.49 -11.01
N PRO A 39 7.43 -14.42 -10.23
CA PRO A 39 8.33 -13.27 -10.18
C PRO A 39 9.73 -13.65 -9.68
N SER A 40 10.71 -12.78 -9.84
CA SER A 40 12.05 -12.98 -9.28
C SER A 40 12.01 -13.33 -7.79
N GLY A 41 12.85 -14.25 -7.33
CA GLY A 41 12.91 -14.70 -5.93
C GLY A 41 11.64 -15.40 -5.42
N TRP A 42 10.81 -15.97 -6.31
CA TRP A 42 9.55 -16.61 -5.93
C TRP A 42 9.76 -17.96 -5.23
N HIS A 43 9.24 -18.07 -4.01
CA HIS A 43 9.09 -19.31 -3.25
C HIS A 43 7.64 -19.55 -2.85
N THR A 44 7.23 -20.82 -2.81
CA THR A 44 5.95 -21.21 -2.21
C THR A 44 6.20 -21.70 -0.81
N VAL A 45 6.07 -20.83 0.18
CA VAL A 45 6.34 -21.12 1.59
C VAL A 45 5.16 -20.74 2.46
N LYS A 46 4.96 -21.49 3.54
CA LYS A 46 3.87 -21.31 4.50
C LYS A 46 4.39 -21.19 5.93
N TYR A 47 3.71 -20.32 6.69
CA TYR A 47 3.88 -20.13 8.13
C TYR A 47 2.49 -20.11 8.78
N ASN A 48 1.99 -21.30 9.12
CA ASN A 48 0.58 -21.53 9.43
C ASN A 48 0.06 -20.75 10.64
N ASP A 49 0.88 -20.53 11.66
CA ASP A 49 0.47 -19.89 12.91
C ASP A 49 0.90 -18.41 12.99
N ILE A 50 1.55 -17.89 11.96
CA ILE A 50 2.12 -16.53 11.93
C ILE A 50 1.41 -15.65 10.90
N ILE A 51 1.03 -16.23 9.74
CA ILE A 51 0.52 -15.46 8.60
C ILE A 51 -0.94 -15.81 8.34
N ASP A 52 -1.80 -14.81 8.30
CA ASP A 52 -3.18 -15.00 7.83
C ASP A 52 -3.20 -15.51 6.37
N GLY A 53 -3.94 -16.62 6.14
CA GLY A 53 -3.92 -17.33 4.86
C GLY A 53 -2.68 -18.19 4.64
N ASN A 54 -1.76 -18.26 5.60
CA ASN A 54 -0.60 -19.11 5.72
C ASN A 54 0.55 -18.86 4.73
N TYR A 55 0.31 -18.33 3.55
CA TYR A 55 1.35 -18.12 2.53
C TYR A 55 2.11 -16.82 2.76
N LEU A 56 3.45 -16.90 2.85
CA LEU A 56 4.30 -15.73 2.99
C LEU A 56 4.21 -14.83 1.75
N TYR A 57 4.42 -15.40 0.57
CA TYR A 57 4.48 -14.64 -0.65
C TYR A 57 3.17 -14.67 -1.43
N ASN A 58 2.77 -13.50 -1.89
CA ASN A 58 1.76 -13.24 -2.87
C ASN A 58 2.43 -12.81 -4.19
N ARG A 59 1.79 -13.10 -5.31
CA ARG A 59 2.07 -12.43 -6.58
C ARG A 59 1.45 -11.05 -6.47
N CYS A 60 2.25 -10.12 -5.98
CA CYS A 60 1.80 -8.78 -5.65
C CYS A 60 1.81 -7.93 -6.92
N HIS A 61 0.65 -7.40 -7.31
CA HIS A 61 0.58 -6.46 -8.40
C HIS A 61 1.25 -5.13 -7.98
N LEU A 62 2.00 -4.51 -8.86
CA LEU A 62 2.47 -3.13 -8.70
C LEU A 62 1.31 -2.16 -8.89
N ILE A 63 0.54 -2.33 -9.95
CA ILE A 63 -0.75 -1.67 -10.15
C ILE A 63 -1.83 -2.72 -9.93
N GLY A 64 -2.66 -2.53 -8.89
CA GLY A 64 -3.69 -3.47 -8.49
C GLY A 64 -4.67 -3.80 -9.62
N PHE A 65 -5.16 -5.05 -9.66
CA PHE A 65 -6.13 -5.49 -10.67
C PHE A 65 -7.37 -4.60 -10.72
N GLN A 66 -7.86 -4.12 -9.58
CA GLN A 66 -9.01 -3.21 -9.51
C GLN A 66 -8.78 -1.88 -10.24
N LEU A 67 -7.53 -1.45 -10.36
CA LEU A 67 -7.19 -0.14 -10.96
C LEU A 67 -7.05 -0.19 -12.48
N ALA A 68 -6.47 -1.27 -13.03
CA ALA A 68 -6.12 -1.35 -14.44
C ALA A 68 -6.57 -2.64 -15.15
N GLY A 69 -7.23 -3.56 -14.46
CA GLY A 69 -7.68 -4.83 -15.08
C GLY A 69 -6.55 -5.77 -15.53
N GLU A 70 -5.28 -5.37 -15.35
CA GLU A 70 -4.11 -6.14 -15.77
C GLU A 70 -3.90 -7.35 -14.87
N ASN A 71 -4.06 -8.56 -15.38
CA ASN A 71 -4.16 -9.76 -14.56
C ASN A 71 -2.83 -10.51 -14.40
N ALA A 72 -2.34 -11.17 -15.42
CA ALA A 72 -1.22 -12.12 -15.37
C ALA A 72 0.05 -11.57 -16.06
N ASN A 73 0.24 -10.27 -16.05
CA ASN A 73 1.39 -9.61 -16.62
C ASN A 73 2.63 -9.80 -15.75
N PRO A 74 3.69 -10.49 -16.22
CA PRO A 74 4.91 -10.67 -15.43
C PRO A 74 5.65 -9.37 -15.12
N LYS A 75 5.43 -8.29 -15.89
CA LYS A 75 6.02 -6.97 -15.64
C LYS A 75 5.31 -6.18 -14.55
N ASN A 76 4.12 -6.65 -14.12
CA ASN A 76 3.31 -6.05 -13.07
C ASN A 76 3.25 -6.88 -11.79
N LEU A 77 3.98 -7.99 -11.69
CA LEU A 77 3.92 -8.92 -10.56
C LEU A 77 5.29 -9.09 -9.90
N ILE A 78 5.36 -8.80 -8.61
CA ILE A 78 6.55 -9.01 -7.79
C ILE A 78 6.31 -10.09 -6.73
N THR A 79 7.40 -10.64 -6.18
CA THR A 79 7.37 -11.47 -4.97
C THR A 79 7.17 -10.53 -3.77
N GLY A 80 5.93 -10.35 -3.37
CA GLY A 80 5.53 -9.52 -2.23
C GLY A 80 5.07 -10.36 -1.06
N THR A 81 5.33 -9.93 0.16
CA THR A 81 4.79 -10.57 1.34
C THR A 81 3.27 -10.36 1.45
N ARG A 82 2.61 -11.21 2.22
CA ARG A 82 1.19 -11.00 2.56
C ARG A 82 0.99 -9.64 3.23
N TYR A 83 1.91 -9.24 4.10
CA TYR A 83 1.87 -7.96 4.80
C TYR A 83 2.01 -6.78 3.83
N LEU A 84 3.02 -6.79 2.93
CA LEU A 84 3.15 -5.77 1.89
C LEU A 84 1.85 -5.63 1.08
N ASN A 85 1.32 -6.76 0.60
CA ASN A 85 0.17 -6.76 -0.30
C ASN A 85 -1.11 -6.22 0.36
N VAL A 86 -1.42 -6.67 1.58
CA VAL A 86 -2.72 -6.43 2.21
C VAL A 86 -2.70 -5.25 3.17
N VAL A 87 -1.63 -5.12 3.97
CA VAL A 87 -1.51 -4.04 4.95
C VAL A 87 -0.79 -2.83 4.37
N GLY A 88 0.20 -3.08 3.51
CA GLY A 88 1.00 -2.03 2.91
C GLY A 88 0.35 -1.33 1.72
N MET A 89 0.08 -2.05 0.65
CA MET A 89 -0.34 -1.47 -0.64
C MET A 89 -1.85 -1.29 -0.77
N LEU A 90 -2.63 -2.29 -0.38
CA LEU A 90 -4.08 -2.31 -0.61
C LEU A 90 -4.84 -1.06 -0.13
N PRO A 91 -4.52 -0.44 1.03
CA PRO A 91 -5.19 0.79 1.44
C PRO A 91 -5.03 1.95 0.46
N PHE A 92 -3.84 2.09 -0.14
CA PHE A 92 -3.58 3.13 -1.15
C PHE A 92 -4.26 2.82 -2.49
N GLU A 93 -4.28 1.56 -2.89
CA GLU A 93 -5.01 1.11 -4.09
C GLU A 93 -6.51 1.37 -3.94
N ASN A 94 -7.09 1.03 -2.79
CA ASN A 94 -8.50 1.30 -2.50
C ASN A 94 -8.82 2.80 -2.52
N ALA A 95 -7.95 3.64 -1.97
CA ALA A 95 -8.17 5.09 -1.98
C ALA A 95 -8.19 5.65 -3.42
N VAL A 96 -7.32 5.14 -4.30
CA VAL A 96 -7.31 5.53 -5.72
C VAL A 96 -8.56 5.01 -6.44
N ASP A 97 -8.95 3.76 -6.19
CA ASP A 97 -10.14 3.12 -6.76
C ASP A 97 -11.41 3.88 -6.38
N ASP A 98 -11.61 4.11 -5.09
CA ASP A 98 -12.75 4.86 -4.54
C ASP A 98 -12.84 6.29 -5.11
N TYR A 99 -11.70 6.96 -5.26
CA TYR A 99 -11.65 8.31 -5.85
C TYR A 99 -12.08 8.29 -7.32
N VAL A 100 -11.53 7.39 -8.12
CA VAL A 100 -11.90 7.26 -9.54
C VAL A 100 -13.38 6.88 -9.69
N ASP A 101 -13.87 5.97 -8.86
CA ASP A 101 -15.27 5.54 -8.87
C ASP A 101 -16.25 6.66 -8.49
N THR A 102 -15.87 7.48 -7.51
CA THR A 102 -16.73 8.54 -7.00
C THR A 102 -16.76 9.78 -7.90
N THR A 103 -15.60 10.13 -8.48
CA THR A 103 -15.45 11.40 -9.20
C THR A 103 -15.46 11.25 -10.72
N GLY A 104 -15.07 10.08 -11.24
CA GLY A 104 -14.79 9.86 -12.66
C GLY A 104 -13.49 10.52 -13.14
N ASN A 105 -12.73 11.11 -12.24
CA ASN A 105 -11.46 11.78 -12.53
C ASN A 105 -10.33 10.76 -12.72
N HIS A 106 -9.18 11.25 -13.21
CA HIS A 106 -7.99 10.46 -13.47
C HIS A 106 -6.98 10.58 -12.33
N VAL A 107 -6.24 9.50 -12.09
CA VAL A 107 -5.11 9.48 -11.13
C VAL A 107 -3.85 9.00 -11.84
N LEU A 108 -2.83 9.83 -11.91
CA LEU A 108 -1.48 9.38 -12.25
C LEU A 108 -0.97 8.53 -11.09
N TYR A 109 -0.72 7.26 -11.36
CA TYR A 109 -0.32 6.27 -10.36
C TYR A 109 0.95 5.55 -10.80
N ARG A 110 1.99 5.61 -9.96
CA ARG A 110 3.28 5.00 -10.24
C ARG A 110 3.73 4.16 -9.06
N VAL A 111 4.21 2.95 -9.37
CA VAL A 111 4.80 2.07 -8.36
C VAL A 111 6.17 1.62 -8.84
N THR A 112 7.17 1.85 -8.01
CA THR A 112 8.56 1.50 -8.29
C THR A 112 9.04 0.46 -7.28
N PRO A 113 9.31 -0.78 -7.68
CA PRO A 113 9.91 -1.77 -6.78
C PRO A 113 11.38 -1.42 -6.53
N MET A 114 11.80 -1.49 -5.25
CA MET A 114 13.11 -1.07 -4.81
C MET A 114 13.95 -2.29 -4.42
N PHE A 115 14.97 -2.59 -5.23
CA PHE A 115 15.94 -3.66 -5.01
C PHE A 115 17.27 -3.07 -4.57
N SER A 116 18.09 -3.84 -3.83
CA SER A 116 19.46 -3.47 -3.51
C SER A 116 20.41 -4.42 -4.26
N GLY A 117 21.31 -3.89 -5.06
CA GLY A 117 22.25 -4.69 -5.86
C GLY A 117 21.54 -5.77 -6.70
N ASP A 118 21.95 -7.02 -6.55
CA ASP A 118 21.44 -8.17 -7.31
C ASP A 118 20.33 -8.93 -6.57
N GLU A 119 19.70 -8.34 -5.58
CA GLU A 119 18.59 -8.97 -4.85
C GLU A 119 17.43 -9.31 -5.78
N LEU A 120 16.86 -10.51 -5.59
CA LEU A 120 15.75 -11.01 -6.41
C LEU A 120 14.37 -10.60 -5.85
N VAL A 121 14.30 -10.23 -4.57
CA VAL A 121 13.09 -9.76 -3.90
C VAL A 121 13.24 -8.28 -3.59
N ALA A 122 12.26 -7.48 -3.97
CA ALA A 122 12.26 -6.04 -3.64
C ALA A 122 12.17 -5.84 -2.13
N ARG A 123 12.94 -4.90 -1.57
CA ARG A 123 12.87 -4.51 -0.15
C ARG A 123 11.62 -3.74 0.20
N GLY A 124 10.95 -3.20 -0.80
CA GLY A 124 9.71 -2.46 -0.71
C GLY A 124 9.33 -1.88 -2.06
N VAL A 125 8.28 -1.10 -2.08
CA VAL A 125 7.82 -0.36 -3.25
C VAL A 125 7.66 1.11 -2.90
N LEU A 126 8.01 2.00 -3.83
CA LEU A 126 7.63 3.41 -3.77
C LEU A 126 6.32 3.58 -4.52
N MET A 127 5.28 3.99 -3.81
CA MET A 127 3.94 4.24 -4.35
C MET A 127 3.69 5.74 -4.44
N GLU A 128 3.32 6.22 -5.62
CA GLU A 128 3.07 7.62 -5.90
C GLU A 128 1.74 7.77 -6.61
N ALA A 129 0.93 8.73 -6.20
CA ALA A 129 -0.33 9.06 -6.85
C ALA A 129 -0.60 10.56 -6.86
N TYR A 130 -1.31 11.00 -7.90
CA TYR A 130 -1.71 12.39 -8.08
C TYR A 130 -2.98 12.48 -8.93
N SER A 131 -4.06 13.00 -8.37
CA SER A 131 -5.30 13.24 -9.11
C SER A 131 -5.15 14.42 -10.08
N VAL A 132 -5.58 14.20 -11.32
CA VAL A 132 -5.24 15.08 -12.44
C VAL A 132 -6.12 16.32 -12.49
N GLU A 133 -7.43 16.15 -12.52
CA GLU A 133 -8.40 17.22 -12.78
C GLU A 133 -8.48 18.25 -11.64
N ASP A 134 -8.25 17.81 -10.42
CA ASP A 134 -8.27 18.66 -9.22
C ASP A 134 -6.87 19.05 -8.71
N LEU A 135 -5.83 18.75 -9.51
CA LEU A 135 -4.45 19.10 -9.23
C LEU A 135 -3.94 18.55 -7.89
N GLY A 136 -4.30 17.32 -7.59
CA GLY A 136 -3.85 16.60 -6.39
C GLY A 136 -4.69 16.87 -5.14
N ALA A 137 -5.79 17.61 -5.25
CA ALA A 137 -6.63 17.92 -4.08
C ALA A 137 -7.36 16.68 -3.52
N GLY A 138 -7.74 15.73 -4.37
CA GLY A 138 -8.39 14.49 -3.96
C GLY A 138 -7.40 13.38 -3.60
N ILE A 139 -6.40 13.14 -4.45
CA ILE A 139 -5.36 12.12 -4.24
C ILE A 139 -3.99 12.73 -4.49
N GLN A 140 -3.17 12.76 -3.45
CA GLN A 140 -1.75 13.11 -3.58
C GLN A 140 -0.95 12.39 -2.49
N PHE A 141 -0.13 11.40 -2.88
CA PHE A 141 0.76 10.74 -1.94
C PHE A 141 2.06 10.26 -2.59
N CYS A 142 3.06 10.05 -1.75
CA CYS A 142 4.32 9.41 -2.07
C CYS A 142 4.80 8.66 -0.83
N TYR A 143 4.69 7.32 -0.84
CA TYR A 143 5.02 6.46 0.30
C TYR A 143 5.95 5.35 -0.11
N TYR A 144 6.94 5.10 0.74
CA TYR A 144 7.71 3.85 0.70
C TYR A 144 7.02 2.80 1.57
N VAL A 145 6.66 1.68 0.96
CA VAL A 145 5.96 0.57 1.59
C VAL A 145 6.91 -0.62 1.69
N TYR A 146 7.17 -1.09 2.90
CA TYR A 146 8.17 -2.14 3.16
C TYR A 146 7.67 -3.52 2.76
N ASN A 147 8.51 -4.30 2.07
CA ASN A 147 8.26 -5.71 1.78
C ASN A 147 8.78 -6.59 2.92
N ILE A 148 8.09 -6.55 4.03
CA ILE A 148 8.36 -7.32 5.24
C ILE A 148 7.16 -8.18 5.61
N GLN A 149 7.38 -9.14 6.50
CA GLN A 149 6.30 -9.87 7.17
C GLN A 149 6.66 -9.95 8.65
N PRO A 150 5.84 -9.37 9.57
CA PRO A 150 6.08 -9.51 11.00
C PRO A 150 6.25 -10.99 11.40
N GLY A 151 7.27 -11.27 12.21
CA GLY A 151 7.62 -12.62 12.64
C GLY A 151 8.44 -13.45 11.65
N ILE A 152 8.77 -12.92 10.47
CA ILE A 152 9.50 -13.65 9.40
C ILE A 152 10.70 -12.85 8.92
N GLY A 153 11.88 -13.46 8.96
CA GLY A 153 13.08 -13.00 8.27
C GLY A 153 13.05 -13.38 6.80
N ILE A 154 13.56 -12.50 5.94
CA ILE A 154 13.62 -12.71 4.49
C ILE A 154 15.05 -12.45 4.02
N ASP A 155 15.61 -13.41 3.28
CA ASP A 155 16.76 -13.16 2.45
C ASP A 155 16.33 -12.59 1.10
N TYR A 156 16.48 -11.28 0.94
CA TYR A 156 16.08 -10.58 -0.30
C TYR A 156 16.92 -10.98 -1.51
N GLN A 157 18.13 -11.54 -1.29
CA GLN A 157 18.98 -12.03 -2.38
C GLN A 157 18.35 -13.22 -3.09
N THR A 158 17.72 -14.12 -2.33
CA THR A 158 17.20 -15.40 -2.86
C THR A 158 15.68 -15.53 -2.78
N GLY A 159 15.04 -14.89 -1.80
CA GLY A 159 13.66 -15.11 -1.43
C GLY A 159 13.47 -16.19 -0.36
N ASP A 160 14.56 -16.77 0.16
CA ASP A 160 14.48 -17.69 1.29
C ASP A 160 14.00 -16.97 2.55
N SER A 161 13.40 -17.71 3.47
CA SER A 161 12.79 -17.13 4.67
C SER A 161 12.84 -18.07 5.85
N TRP A 162 12.74 -17.49 7.07
CA TRP A 162 12.75 -18.22 8.35
C TRP A 162 11.92 -17.47 9.38
N GLU A 163 11.52 -18.16 10.45
CA GLU A 163 10.85 -17.51 11.57
C GLU A 163 11.82 -16.58 12.31
N ASP A 164 11.42 -15.33 12.51
CA ASP A 164 12.21 -14.30 13.18
C ASP A 164 11.31 -13.33 13.93
N ALA A 165 11.13 -13.57 15.22
CA ALA A 165 10.30 -12.75 16.10
C ALA A 165 10.82 -11.31 16.27
N SER A 166 12.04 -11.00 15.86
CA SER A 166 12.57 -9.64 15.89
C SER A 166 12.03 -8.74 14.76
N VAL A 167 11.48 -9.35 13.72
CA VAL A 167 10.85 -8.62 12.62
C VAL A 167 9.46 -8.16 13.06
N VAL A 168 9.31 -6.86 13.24
CA VAL A 168 8.07 -6.22 13.68
C VAL A 168 7.41 -5.45 12.53
N ALA A 169 6.12 -5.13 12.70
CA ALA A 169 5.41 -4.24 11.79
C ALA A 169 6.15 -2.90 11.63
N LYS A 170 6.10 -2.35 10.44
CA LYS A 170 6.62 -1.02 10.14
C LYS A 170 5.54 -0.19 9.47
N ASP A 171 5.40 1.02 9.93
CA ASP A 171 4.54 2.00 9.27
C ASP A 171 5.13 2.40 7.91
N ASN A 172 4.25 2.70 6.97
CA ASN A 172 4.64 3.22 5.68
C ASN A 172 5.31 4.59 5.86
N THR A 173 6.45 4.78 5.22
CA THR A 173 7.21 6.01 5.37
C THR A 173 6.88 6.99 4.25
N THR A 174 6.40 8.18 4.60
CA THR A 174 6.21 9.27 3.63
C THR A 174 7.54 9.60 2.97
N TYR A 175 7.59 9.51 1.65
CA TYR A 175 8.76 9.86 0.86
C TYR A 175 8.59 11.29 0.33
N ARG A 176 9.40 12.22 0.81
CA ARG A 176 9.41 13.59 0.28
C ARG A 176 10.47 13.70 -0.79
N VAL A 177 10.06 13.91 -2.02
CA VAL A 177 10.99 14.31 -3.09
C VAL A 177 11.31 15.78 -2.85
N THR A 178 12.42 16.05 -2.17
CA THR A 178 12.96 17.41 -2.06
C THR A 178 13.85 17.68 -3.28
N GLY A 179 13.30 18.37 -4.29
CA GLY A 179 14.10 19.03 -5.33
C GLY A 179 14.57 18.12 -6.47
N THR A 180 14.52 18.69 -7.64
CA THR A 180 14.96 18.19 -8.94
C THR A 180 16.28 17.43 -8.95
N ALA A 181 16.23 16.24 -9.56
CA ALA A 181 17.27 15.52 -10.29
C ALA A 181 18.31 14.71 -9.48
N ASN A 182 18.46 13.48 -9.98
CA ASN A 182 19.43 12.44 -9.71
C ASN A 182 19.13 11.49 -8.55
N VAL A 183 18.34 10.46 -8.88
CA VAL A 183 18.34 9.21 -8.13
C VAL A 183 19.64 8.47 -8.48
N GLN A 184 20.70 8.78 -7.75
CA GLN A 184 21.79 7.85 -7.52
C GLN A 184 21.59 7.28 -6.12
N ALA A 185 21.44 5.98 -6.04
CA ALA A 185 21.40 5.24 -4.80
C ALA A 185 22.67 5.58 -3.99
N GLN A 186 22.52 6.28 -2.88
CA GLN A 186 23.58 6.37 -1.88
C GLN A 186 23.24 5.46 -0.71
N GLU A 187 24.09 4.45 -0.59
CA GLU A 187 24.21 3.59 0.57
C GLU A 187 24.46 4.40 1.85
N GLY A 188 23.88 3.90 2.94
CA GLY A 188 23.91 4.54 4.23
C GLY A 188 25.33 4.78 4.77
N GLN A 189 25.52 5.96 5.32
CA GLN A 189 26.49 6.22 6.38
C GLN A 189 25.78 6.90 7.53
N THR A 190 25.74 6.17 8.63
CA THR A 190 25.48 6.70 9.96
C THR A 190 26.70 7.52 10.39
N GLU A 191 26.56 8.79 10.62
CA GLU A 191 27.45 9.53 11.52
C GLU A 191 26.65 10.47 12.43
N ALA A 192 27.05 10.43 13.68
CA ALA A 192 26.43 11.08 14.82
C ALA A 192 26.88 12.53 14.97
N THR A 193 25.95 13.33 15.47
CA THR A 193 26.10 14.47 16.39
C THR A 193 27.09 15.56 16.07
N GLU A 194 26.57 16.77 15.87
CA GLU A 194 27.00 17.91 16.67
C GLU A 194 25.97 19.06 16.67
N THR A 195 25.75 19.57 17.86
CA THR A 195 24.87 20.64 18.28
C THR A 195 25.49 22.00 17.95
N VAL A 196 24.79 22.87 17.25
CA VAL A 196 25.04 24.31 17.32
C VAL A 196 23.74 25.10 17.28
N THR A 197 23.45 25.74 18.39
CA THR A 197 22.46 26.81 18.49
C THR A 197 23.08 28.12 18.05
N PRO A 198 22.38 28.99 17.32
CA PRO A 198 22.14 30.32 17.83
C PRO A 198 20.74 30.88 17.59
N GLN A 199 20.34 31.69 18.53
CA GLN A 199 19.15 32.49 18.71
C GLN A 199 19.25 33.84 17.90
N PRO A 200 18.24 34.75 18.02
CA PRO A 200 17.03 34.85 17.17
C PRO A 200 16.95 36.20 16.40
N ALA A 201 16.03 36.27 15.46
CA ALA A 201 15.49 37.59 15.08
C ALA A 201 13.98 37.43 14.72
N GLN A 202 13.18 38.17 15.46
CA GLN A 202 11.74 38.31 15.33
C GLN A 202 11.38 39.11 14.08
N GLN A 203 10.32 38.69 13.39
CA GLN A 203 9.32 39.61 12.85
C GLN A 203 7.98 38.86 12.73
N GLU A 204 7.02 39.41 13.47
CA GLU A 204 5.59 39.13 13.44
C GLU A 204 5.00 39.53 12.08
N VAL A 205 4.20 38.65 11.48
CA VAL A 205 3.05 39.02 10.64
C VAL A 205 1.91 38.02 10.86
N GLU A 206 0.80 38.59 11.10
CA GLU A 206 -0.51 38.18 11.56
C GLU A 206 -1.18 37.06 10.75
N SER A 207 -1.92 36.30 11.48
CA SER A 207 -2.62 35.06 11.25
C SER A 207 -3.74 35.07 10.19
N ALA A 208 -3.80 33.96 9.44
CA ALA A 208 -5.06 33.33 9.07
C ALA A 208 -4.94 31.82 9.30
N PRO A 209 -5.94 31.14 9.84
CA PRO A 209 -5.80 29.76 10.27
C PRO A 209 -5.75 28.80 9.06
N PRO A 210 -4.90 27.76 9.11
CA PRO A 210 -4.91 26.74 8.09
C PRO A 210 -6.15 25.87 8.25
N ALA A 211 -6.89 25.72 7.18
CA ALA A 211 -7.88 24.67 7.05
C ALA A 211 -7.18 23.32 7.23
N GLN A 212 -7.53 22.63 8.30
CA GLN A 212 -7.16 21.23 8.50
C GLN A 212 -7.91 20.40 7.46
N SER A 213 -7.22 19.96 6.43
CA SER A 213 -7.65 18.82 5.64
C SER A 213 -7.31 17.56 6.44
N GLU A 214 -8.21 17.11 7.28
CA GLU A 214 -8.21 15.77 7.81
C GLU A 214 -8.43 14.80 6.64
N LEU A 215 -7.38 14.16 6.19
CA LEU A 215 -7.49 12.92 5.42
C LEU A 215 -8.19 11.90 6.32
N GLY A 216 -9.48 11.66 6.06
CA GLY A 216 -10.35 10.79 6.85
C GLY A 216 -9.97 9.32 6.72
N LEU A 217 -8.96 8.88 7.43
CA LEU A 217 -8.59 7.47 7.62
C LEU A 217 -9.03 6.92 8.97
N GLU A 218 -9.90 7.61 9.69
CA GLU A 218 -10.47 7.13 10.96
C GLU A 218 -12.00 7.09 10.94
N ALA A 219 -12.60 6.55 9.89
CA ALA A 219 -14.00 6.16 9.97
C ALA A 219 -14.10 5.00 10.98
N THR A 220 -14.62 5.28 12.18
CA THR A 220 -14.89 4.25 13.17
C THR A 220 -16.20 3.54 12.83
N VAL A 221 -16.15 2.22 12.86
CA VAL A 221 -17.27 1.32 12.56
C VAL A 221 -17.56 0.41 13.75
N TRP A 222 -18.70 -0.22 13.71
CA TRP A 222 -19.15 -1.12 14.77
C TRP A 222 -19.15 -2.57 14.28
N ILE A 223 -18.60 -3.45 15.09
CA ILE A 223 -18.58 -4.90 14.85
C ILE A 223 -19.28 -5.64 15.99
N SER A 224 -19.83 -6.80 15.70
CA SER A 224 -20.36 -7.72 16.71
C SER A 224 -19.42 -8.90 16.90
N GLU A 225 -19.41 -9.48 18.07
CA GLU A 225 -18.53 -10.60 18.49
C GLU A 225 -18.61 -11.82 17.54
N THR A 226 -19.73 -12.02 16.86
CA THR A 226 -19.98 -13.20 16.01
C THR A 226 -20.43 -12.85 14.59
N GLY A 227 -20.44 -11.57 14.24
CA GLY A 227 -20.88 -11.10 12.92
C GLY A 227 -19.77 -11.17 11.87
N SER A 228 -20.18 -11.29 10.62
CA SER A 228 -19.28 -11.23 9.45
C SER A 228 -19.30 -9.87 8.75
N LYS A 229 -19.89 -8.85 9.38
CA LYS A 229 -20.05 -7.51 8.78
C LYS A 229 -19.72 -6.43 9.78
N TYR A 230 -19.18 -5.31 9.28
CA TYR A 230 -19.02 -4.07 10.03
C TYR A 230 -20.13 -3.06 9.66
N HIS A 231 -20.44 -2.13 10.55
CA HIS A 231 -21.62 -1.29 10.50
C HIS A 231 -21.30 0.16 10.83
N SER A 232 -22.01 1.11 10.21
CA SER A 232 -21.90 2.54 10.53
C SER A 232 -22.54 2.93 11.89
N LYS A 233 -23.29 2.01 12.49
CA LYS A 233 -23.97 2.20 13.78
C LYS A 233 -24.06 0.90 14.58
N ASN A 234 -24.02 1.01 15.92
CA ASN A 234 -23.95 -0.12 16.85
C ASN A 234 -25.28 -0.89 17.04
N ASN A 235 -26.37 -0.43 16.43
CA ASN A 235 -27.72 -1.04 16.56
C ASN A 235 -28.30 -1.51 15.21
N CYS A 236 -27.44 -1.80 14.23
CA CYS A 236 -27.89 -2.25 12.92
C CYS A 236 -28.36 -3.70 12.97
N GLY A 237 -29.56 -3.96 12.49
CA GLY A 237 -30.15 -5.30 12.40
C GLY A 237 -30.42 -5.92 13.77
N ARG A 238 -29.69 -7.01 14.09
CA ARG A 238 -29.78 -7.71 15.39
C ARG A 238 -28.59 -7.46 16.30
N MET A 239 -27.73 -6.50 15.99
CA MET A 239 -26.57 -6.16 16.81
C MET A 239 -27.04 -5.63 18.17
N ASN A 240 -26.45 -6.15 19.23
CA ASN A 240 -26.67 -5.62 20.58
C ASN A 240 -25.72 -4.44 20.81
N PRO A 241 -26.22 -3.20 21.02
CA PRO A 241 -25.37 -2.03 21.21
C PRO A 241 -24.40 -2.14 22.38
N ASP A 242 -24.80 -2.84 23.47
CA ASP A 242 -23.99 -2.99 24.67
C ASP A 242 -22.83 -3.99 24.50
N LYS A 243 -22.86 -4.77 23.43
CA LYS A 243 -21.83 -5.77 23.07
C LYS A 243 -21.12 -5.44 21.75
N ALA A 244 -21.50 -4.35 21.11
CA ALA A 244 -20.86 -3.91 19.89
C ALA A 244 -19.52 -3.24 20.22
N THR A 245 -18.46 -3.65 19.53
CA THR A 245 -17.13 -3.06 19.65
C THR A 245 -16.92 -2.04 18.55
N GLN A 246 -16.38 -0.88 18.92
CA GLN A 246 -15.98 0.14 17.97
C GLN A 246 -14.53 -0.14 17.54
N VAL A 247 -14.31 -0.19 16.25
CA VAL A 247 -12.99 -0.37 15.63
C VAL A 247 -12.86 0.61 14.46
N THR A 248 -11.68 0.79 13.93
CA THR A 248 -11.52 1.49 12.65
C THR A 248 -12.09 0.64 11.52
N GLU A 249 -12.55 1.26 10.44
CA GLU A 249 -13.02 0.53 9.25
C GLU A 249 -11.92 -0.38 8.71
N GLN A 250 -10.67 0.07 8.79
CA GLN A 250 -9.50 -0.71 8.37
C GLN A 250 -9.27 -1.97 9.22
N GLU A 251 -9.46 -1.88 10.54
CA GLU A 251 -9.40 -3.05 11.42
C GLU A 251 -10.52 -4.04 11.09
N ALA A 252 -11.75 -3.55 10.85
CA ALA A 252 -12.87 -4.41 10.48
C ALA A 252 -12.61 -5.15 9.16
N ILE A 253 -12.05 -4.48 8.16
CA ILE A 253 -11.64 -5.08 6.88
C ILE A 253 -10.52 -6.10 7.10
N SER A 254 -9.53 -5.78 7.94
CA SER A 254 -8.43 -6.71 8.26
C SER A 254 -8.90 -7.98 8.97
N MET A 255 -10.00 -7.89 9.72
CA MET A 255 -10.70 -9.04 10.32
C MET A 255 -11.52 -9.84 9.31
N GLY A 256 -11.52 -9.47 8.03
CA GLY A 256 -12.28 -10.14 6.99
C GLY A 256 -13.78 -9.86 7.03
N LEU A 257 -14.19 -8.77 7.68
CA LEU A 257 -15.59 -8.39 7.76
C LEU A 257 -16.00 -7.61 6.51
N GLU A 258 -17.22 -7.83 6.06
CA GLU A 258 -17.80 -7.15 4.92
C GLU A 258 -18.62 -5.92 5.36
N LYS A 259 -18.69 -4.92 4.49
CA LYS A 259 -19.55 -3.74 4.70
C LYS A 259 -21.03 -4.12 4.74
N CYS A 260 -21.75 -3.62 5.71
CA CYS A 260 -23.18 -3.92 5.83
C CYS A 260 -24.01 -3.03 4.92
N SER A 261 -24.61 -3.60 3.88
CA SER A 261 -25.48 -2.90 2.92
C SER A 261 -26.79 -2.32 3.50
N LYS A 262 -27.08 -2.53 4.81
CA LYS A 262 -28.31 -2.01 5.45
C LYS A 262 -28.09 -0.67 6.16
N CYS A 263 -26.86 -0.29 6.45
CA CYS A 263 -26.57 0.93 7.18
C CYS A 263 -25.55 1.83 6.46
N TRP A 264 -25.21 1.49 5.24
CA TRP A 264 -24.57 2.35 4.25
C TRP A 264 -25.44 2.50 3.04
#